data_ba65ce4e8af61eab796e50b817d50ce0
#
_entry.id   ba65ce4e8af61eab796e50b817d50ce0
#
_cell.length_a   1.000
_cell.length_b   1.000
_cell.length_c   1.000
_cell.angle_alpha   90.00
_cell.angle_beta   90.00
_cell.angle_gamma   90.00
#
_symmetry.space_group_name_H-M   'P 1'
#
loop_
_entity.id
_entity.type
_entity.pdbx_description
1 polymer ?
#
loop_
_entity_poly.entity_id
_entity_poly.type
_entity_poly.pdbx_seq_one_letter_code
_entity_poly.pdbx_strand_id
1 'polypeptide(L)'
;MAKFIYKMQNILDIKLKLEDQARTAYGNAVTKLEEEQKILNRIEDRKAGYENQLSELMSASLEVGEILRIENAIEIMNFKAEEQRLEVMRAERAVEKAREKLKEAMVERKIHEKLREKAFENFKQEISAQEKKEVDELVSYKYTSRAGSEEV
;
A
#
# COMPACT_ATOMS: atom_id res chain seq x y z
N MET A 1 1.38 -30.78 -26.26
CA MET A 1 0.83 -30.23 -25.00
C MET A 1 0.43 -28.79 -25.14
N ALA A 2 -0.82 -28.49 -24.88
CA ALA A 2 -1.31 -27.11 -24.88
C ALA A 2 -0.77 -26.37 -23.65
N LYS A 3 -0.16 -25.24 -23.86
CA LYS A 3 0.39 -24.38 -22.82
C LYS A 3 -0.60 -23.25 -22.54
N PHE A 4 -0.88 -22.99 -21.26
CA PHE A 4 -1.70 -21.86 -20.86
C PHE A 4 -0.96 -20.55 -21.11
N ILE A 5 -1.59 -19.66 -21.89
CA ILE A 5 -1.11 -18.30 -22.11
C ILE A 5 -2.25 -17.35 -21.75
N TYR A 6 -2.03 -16.51 -20.73
CA TYR A 6 -2.98 -15.50 -20.32
C TYR A 6 -2.80 -14.24 -21.18
N LYS A 7 -3.79 -13.92 -21.99
CA LYS A 7 -3.72 -12.80 -22.94
C LYS A 7 -3.57 -11.44 -22.27
N MET A 8 -4.06 -11.32 -21.03
CA MET A 8 -4.02 -10.08 -20.26
C MET A 8 -2.93 -10.07 -19.18
N GLN A 9 -1.92 -10.93 -19.31
CA GLN A 9 -0.80 -10.98 -18.36
C GLN A 9 -0.09 -9.63 -18.22
N ASN A 10 0.06 -8.89 -19.32
CA ASN A 10 0.66 -7.56 -19.31
C ASN A 10 -0.10 -6.58 -18.43
N ILE A 11 -1.43 -6.66 -18.44
CA ILE A 11 -2.28 -5.81 -17.57
C ILE A 11 -2.10 -6.19 -16.11
N LEU A 12 -2.09 -7.48 -15.80
CA LEU A 12 -1.83 -7.96 -14.44
C LEU A 12 -0.47 -7.51 -13.93
N ASP A 13 0.57 -7.61 -14.77
CA ASP A 13 1.93 -7.15 -14.43
C ASP A 13 1.96 -5.65 -14.12
N ILE A 14 1.21 -4.84 -14.87
CA ILE A 14 1.06 -3.41 -14.62
C ILE A 14 0.36 -3.17 -13.27
N LYS A 15 -0.69 -3.93 -12.96
CA LYS A 15 -1.41 -3.80 -11.68
C LYS A 15 -0.54 -4.18 -10.48
N LEU A 16 0.31 -5.20 -10.62
CA LEU A 16 1.30 -5.58 -9.61
C LEU A 16 2.32 -4.45 -9.38
N LYS A 17 2.79 -3.85 -10.46
CA LYS A 17 3.74 -2.73 -10.40
C LYS A 17 3.14 -1.49 -9.75
N LEU A 18 1.89 -1.17 -10.07
CA LEU A 18 1.16 -0.05 -9.47
C LEU A 18 0.95 -0.26 -7.96
N GLU A 19 0.67 -1.49 -7.53
CA GLU A 19 0.57 -1.83 -6.11
C GLU A 19 1.91 -1.62 -5.39
N ASP A 20 3.02 -2.07 -5.98
CA ASP A 20 4.36 -1.88 -5.40
C ASP A 20 4.71 -0.39 -5.28
N GLN A 21 4.41 0.40 -6.30
CA GLN A 21 4.61 1.85 -6.27
C GLN A 21 3.75 2.52 -5.19
N ALA A 22 2.49 2.11 -5.06
CA ALA A 22 1.58 2.63 -4.03
C ALA A 22 2.05 2.24 -2.62
N ARG A 23 2.59 1.03 -2.44
CA ARG A 23 3.15 0.57 -1.17
C ARG A 23 4.38 1.37 -0.77
N THR A 24 5.27 1.63 -1.72
CA THR A 24 6.45 2.48 -1.51
C THR A 24 6.05 3.91 -1.15
N ALA A 25 5.08 4.48 -1.86
CA ALA A 25 4.56 5.82 -1.58
C ALA A 25 3.94 5.90 -0.18
N TYR A 26 3.20 4.88 0.23
CA TYR A 26 2.64 4.79 1.57
C TYR A 26 3.75 4.75 2.64
N GLY A 27 4.76 3.90 2.46
CA GLY A 27 5.91 3.82 3.35
C GLY A 27 6.65 5.15 3.49
N ASN A 28 6.85 5.86 2.38
CA ASN A 28 7.48 7.19 2.37
C ASN A 28 6.63 8.22 3.11
N ALA A 29 5.31 8.17 2.94
CA ALA A 29 4.40 9.08 3.64
C ALA A 29 4.41 8.84 5.16
N VAL A 30 4.45 7.58 5.60
CA VAL A 30 4.57 7.21 7.02
C VAL A 30 5.89 7.72 7.61
N THR A 31 6.99 7.53 6.89
CA THR A 31 8.32 8.03 7.32
C THR A 31 8.31 9.55 7.45
N LYS A 32 7.70 10.25 6.49
CA LYS A 32 7.58 11.71 6.54
C LYS A 32 6.79 12.17 7.76
N LEU A 33 5.68 11.50 8.08
CA LEU A 33 4.88 11.79 9.27
C LEU A 33 5.70 11.60 10.55
N GLU A 34 6.46 10.52 10.65
CA GLU A 34 7.33 10.26 11.80
C GLU A 34 8.38 11.35 11.97
N GLU A 35 8.99 11.80 10.88
CA GLU A 35 9.97 12.90 10.88
C GLU A 35 9.35 14.20 11.37
N GLU A 36 8.19 14.57 10.86
CA GLU A 36 7.48 15.78 11.26
C GLU A 36 7.04 15.72 12.74
N GLN A 37 6.59 14.56 13.19
CA GLN A 37 6.25 14.34 14.59
C GLN A 37 7.46 14.49 15.52
N LYS A 38 8.61 14.00 15.11
CA LYS A 38 9.88 14.16 15.86
C LYS A 38 10.29 15.62 15.97
N ILE A 39 10.12 16.39 14.89
CA ILE A 39 10.40 17.83 14.91
C ILE A 39 9.49 18.53 15.91
N LEU A 40 8.20 18.22 15.91
CA LEU A 40 7.25 18.78 16.87
C LEU A 40 7.64 18.45 18.32
N ASN A 41 7.98 17.19 18.58
CA ASN A 41 8.42 16.75 19.90
C ASN A 41 9.66 17.51 20.39
N ARG A 42 10.62 17.77 19.52
CA ARG A 42 11.81 18.57 19.84
C ARG A 42 11.47 20.02 20.18
N ILE A 43 10.54 20.61 19.45
CA ILE A 43 10.08 21.98 19.72
C ILE A 43 9.38 22.05 21.09
N GLU A 44 8.50 21.10 21.38
CA GLU A 44 7.80 21.01 22.67
C GLU A 44 8.75 20.77 23.83
N ASP A 45 9.76 19.90 23.65
CA ASP A 45 10.81 19.66 24.67
C ASP A 45 11.62 20.93 24.96
N ARG A 46 11.96 21.67 23.91
CA ARG A 46 12.67 22.94 24.02
C ARG A 46 11.85 23.99 24.75
N LYS A 47 10.56 24.05 24.43
CA LYS A 47 9.60 24.93 25.12
C LYS A 47 9.52 24.58 26.60
N ALA A 48 9.38 23.28 26.95
CA ALA A 48 9.36 22.81 28.32
C ALA A 48 10.66 23.17 29.07
N GLY A 49 11.80 23.08 28.42
CA GLY A 49 13.09 23.53 28.97
C GLY A 49 13.10 25.02 29.32
N TYR A 50 12.59 25.87 28.45
CA TYR A 50 12.46 27.31 28.72
C TYR A 50 11.46 27.61 29.85
N GLU A 51 10.37 26.91 29.90
CA GLU A 51 9.37 27.03 30.99
C GLU A 51 9.98 26.67 32.34
N ASN A 52 10.80 25.62 32.40
CA ASN A 52 11.55 25.23 33.61
C ASN A 52 12.55 26.31 34.02
N GLN A 53 13.29 26.87 33.07
CA GLN A 53 14.23 27.95 33.30
C GLN A 53 13.53 29.21 33.87
N LEU A 54 12.36 29.53 33.29
CA LEU A 54 11.54 30.66 33.76
C LEU A 54 11.09 30.43 35.23
N SER A 55 10.64 29.23 35.54
CA SER A 55 10.22 28.87 36.91
C SER A 55 11.36 29.00 37.92
N GLU A 56 12.57 28.55 37.54
CA GLU A 56 13.77 28.68 38.37
C GLU A 56 14.16 30.13 38.61
N LEU A 57 14.14 30.95 37.57
CA LEU A 57 14.47 32.38 37.65
C LEU A 57 13.47 33.13 38.52
N MET A 58 12.19 32.81 38.45
CA MET A 58 11.16 33.43 39.26
C MET A 58 11.27 33.09 40.76
N SER A 59 11.85 31.94 41.10
CA SER A 59 12.03 31.50 42.47
C SER A 59 13.34 31.97 43.10
N ALA A 60 14.40 32.25 42.28
CA ALA A 60 15.74 32.54 42.77
C ALA A 60 16.10 34.04 42.75
N SER A 61 15.83 34.74 41.65
CA SER A 61 16.10 36.18 41.55
C SER A 61 15.22 36.79 40.46
N LEU A 62 14.67 37.96 40.72
CA LEU A 62 13.83 38.68 39.76
C LEU A 62 14.66 39.57 38.82
N GLU A 63 15.46 38.95 37.93
CA GLU A 63 16.10 39.69 36.86
C GLU A 63 15.12 39.84 35.66
N VAL A 64 14.50 41.01 35.58
CA VAL A 64 13.45 41.29 34.60
C VAL A 64 13.93 41.11 33.16
N GLY A 65 15.20 41.48 32.86
CA GLY A 65 15.76 41.32 31.52
C GLY A 65 15.90 39.89 31.06
N GLU A 66 16.30 38.97 31.93
CA GLU A 66 16.36 37.54 31.63
C GLU A 66 14.99 36.87 31.54
N ILE A 67 14.08 37.26 32.42
CA ILE A 67 12.68 36.79 32.40
C ILE A 67 12.04 37.14 31.06
N LEU A 68 12.17 38.39 30.58
CA LEU A 68 11.63 38.83 29.29
C LEU A 68 12.25 38.07 28.12
N ARG A 69 13.56 37.78 28.18
CA ARG A 69 14.24 37.00 27.13
C ARG A 69 13.70 35.60 27.04
N ILE A 70 13.47 34.92 28.16
CA ILE A 70 12.96 33.57 28.21
C ILE A 70 11.48 33.54 27.80
N GLU A 71 10.68 34.48 28.26
CA GLU A 71 9.27 34.60 27.83
C GLU A 71 9.16 34.78 26.32
N ASN A 72 10.03 35.61 25.73
CA ASN A 72 10.11 35.78 24.29
C ASN A 72 10.52 34.48 23.57
N ALA A 73 11.47 33.73 24.14
CA ALA A 73 11.87 32.42 23.59
C ALA A 73 10.72 31.41 23.63
N ILE A 74 9.92 31.41 24.70
CA ILE A 74 8.72 30.56 24.82
C ILE A 74 7.68 30.95 23.76
N GLU A 75 7.46 32.23 23.55
CA GLU A 75 6.54 32.72 22.52
C GLU A 75 6.97 32.30 21.12
N ILE A 76 8.26 32.38 20.82
CA ILE A 76 8.84 31.88 19.55
C ILE A 76 8.62 30.38 19.41
N MET A 77 8.83 29.60 20.48
CA MET A 77 8.60 28.14 20.45
C MET A 77 7.13 27.82 20.26
N ASN A 78 6.20 28.57 20.86
CA ASN A 78 4.76 28.41 20.63
C ASN A 78 4.40 28.62 19.16
N PHE A 79 4.94 29.65 18.55
CA PHE A 79 4.71 29.92 17.12
C PHE A 79 5.24 28.79 16.24
N LYS A 80 6.47 28.33 16.50
CA LYS A 80 7.07 27.22 15.79
C LYS A 80 6.29 25.91 15.97
N ALA A 81 5.78 25.67 17.17
CA ALA A 81 4.96 24.49 17.44
C ALA A 81 3.65 24.51 16.66
N GLU A 82 3.00 25.68 16.56
CA GLU A 82 1.78 25.83 15.76
C GLU A 82 2.03 25.59 14.27
N GLU A 83 3.11 26.14 13.72
CA GLU A 83 3.50 25.88 12.33
C GLU A 83 3.80 24.39 12.11
N GLN A 84 4.51 23.79 13.05
CA GLN A 84 4.87 22.37 12.94
C GLN A 84 3.67 21.45 13.06
N ARG A 85 2.67 21.80 13.89
CA ARG A 85 1.40 21.04 13.96
C ARG A 85 0.68 21.01 12.63
N LEU A 86 0.73 22.13 11.87
CA LEU A 86 0.18 22.16 10.52
C LEU A 86 0.93 21.21 9.57
N GLU A 87 2.25 21.16 9.69
CA GLU A 87 3.05 20.22 8.89
C GLU A 87 2.74 18.76 9.25
N VAL A 88 2.57 18.45 10.54
CA VAL A 88 2.13 17.12 10.98
C VAL A 88 0.76 16.78 10.41
N MET A 89 -0.19 17.71 10.45
CA MET A 89 -1.52 17.51 9.86
C MET A 89 -1.46 17.23 8.35
N ARG A 90 -0.61 17.96 7.63
CA ARG A 90 -0.39 17.73 6.19
C ARG A 90 0.19 16.35 5.94
N ALA A 91 1.15 15.94 6.76
CA ALA A 91 1.75 14.61 6.67
C ALA A 91 0.74 13.50 7.00
N GLU A 92 -0.14 13.70 7.97
CA GLU A 92 -1.23 12.76 8.29
C GLU A 92 -2.20 12.60 7.12
N ARG A 93 -2.57 13.70 6.48
CA ARG A 93 -3.43 13.69 5.28
C ARG A 93 -2.75 12.96 4.12
N ALA A 94 -1.44 13.17 3.96
CA ALA A 94 -0.66 12.49 2.92
C ALA A 94 -0.61 10.98 3.14
N VAL A 95 -0.47 10.53 4.40
CA VAL A 95 -0.54 9.11 4.79
C VAL A 95 -1.90 8.54 4.45
N GLU A 96 -2.98 9.20 4.81
CA GLU A 96 -4.34 8.75 4.54
C GLU A 96 -4.62 8.63 3.04
N LYS A 97 -4.18 9.62 2.27
CA LYS A 97 -4.31 9.61 0.80
C LYS A 97 -3.50 8.47 0.17
N ALA A 98 -2.28 8.23 0.66
CA ALA A 98 -1.44 7.13 0.19
C ALA A 98 -2.02 5.76 0.56
N ARG A 99 -2.63 5.65 1.74
CA ARG A 99 -3.35 4.44 2.18
C ARG A 99 -4.50 4.11 1.24
N GLU A 100 -5.32 5.10 0.89
CA GLU A 100 -6.43 4.92 -0.05
C GLU A 100 -5.95 4.46 -1.44
N LYS A 101 -4.88 5.06 -1.94
CA LYS A 101 -4.28 4.66 -3.22
C LYS A 101 -3.75 3.24 -3.18
N LEU A 102 -3.11 2.84 -2.09
CA LEU A 102 -2.64 1.47 -1.90
C LEU A 102 -3.80 0.48 -1.87
N LYS A 103 -4.87 0.81 -1.15
CA LYS A 103 -6.07 0.00 -1.07
C LYS A 103 -6.71 -0.21 -2.44
N GLU A 104 -6.85 0.85 -3.23
CA GLU A 104 -7.35 0.78 -4.60
C GLU A 104 -6.47 -0.09 -5.48
N ALA A 105 -5.15 0.06 -5.40
CA ALA A 105 -4.19 -0.74 -6.16
C ALA A 105 -4.25 -2.22 -5.78
N MET A 106 -4.44 -2.53 -4.50
CA MET A 106 -4.62 -3.92 -4.03
C MET A 106 -5.91 -4.55 -4.56
N VAL A 107 -7.01 -3.80 -4.55
CA VAL A 107 -8.29 -4.27 -5.09
C VAL A 107 -8.17 -4.54 -6.59
N GLU A 108 -7.56 -3.64 -7.35
CA GLU A 108 -7.32 -3.80 -8.78
C GLU A 108 -6.48 -5.04 -9.09
N ARG A 109 -5.39 -5.23 -8.36
CA ARG A 109 -4.55 -6.43 -8.49
C ARG A 109 -5.36 -7.70 -8.24
N LYS A 110 -6.14 -7.74 -7.15
CA LYS A 110 -6.97 -8.91 -6.80
C LYS A 110 -7.99 -9.23 -7.87
N ILE A 111 -8.61 -8.22 -8.47
CA ILE A 111 -9.57 -8.40 -9.57
C ILE A 111 -8.88 -9.09 -10.75
N HIS A 112 -7.72 -8.60 -11.16
CA HIS A 112 -6.98 -9.15 -12.30
C HIS A 112 -6.39 -10.53 -12.00
N GLU A 113 -6.01 -10.80 -10.77
CA GLU A 113 -5.60 -12.15 -10.36
C GLU A 113 -6.76 -13.15 -10.45
N LYS A 114 -7.95 -12.76 -10.02
CA LYS A 114 -9.15 -13.60 -10.14
C LYS A 114 -9.55 -13.84 -11.59
N LEU A 115 -9.41 -12.85 -12.44
CA LEU A 115 -9.65 -13.00 -13.87
C LEU A 115 -8.68 -14.01 -14.49
N ARG A 116 -7.42 -13.98 -14.08
CA ARG A 116 -6.42 -14.95 -14.50
C ARG A 116 -6.75 -16.36 -14.02
N GLU A 117 -7.12 -16.51 -12.75
CA GLU A 117 -7.56 -17.80 -12.18
C GLU A 117 -8.73 -18.38 -12.96
N LYS A 118 -9.73 -17.54 -13.26
CA LYS A 118 -10.90 -17.95 -14.03
C LYS A 118 -10.53 -18.38 -15.45
N ALA A 119 -9.64 -17.64 -16.09
CA ALA A 119 -9.14 -18.00 -17.43
C ALA A 119 -8.41 -19.33 -17.41
N PHE A 120 -7.61 -19.59 -16.36
CA PHE A 120 -6.92 -20.85 -16.17
C PHE A 120 -7.89 -22.01 -15.93
N GLU A 121 -8.92 -21.81 -15.14
CA GLU A 121 -9.97 -22.83 -14.93
C GLU A 121 -10.70 -23.15 -16.22
N ASN A 122 -11.06 -22.15 -17.01
CA ASN A 122 -11.68 -22.35 -18.32
C ASN A 122 -10.76 -23.13 -19.26
N PHE A 123 -9.47 -22.82 -19.27
CA PHE A 123 -8.45 -23.51 -20.05
C PHE A 123 -8.38 -24.99 -19.66
N LYS A 124 -8.35 -25.33 -18.37
CA LYS A 124 -8.37 -26.70 -17.88
C LYS A 124 -9.62 -27.45 -18.33
N GLN A 125 -10.79 -26.82 -18.25
CA GLN A 125 -12.06 -27.40 -18.68
C GLN A 125 -12.08 -27.67 -20.17
N GLU A 126 -11.57 -26.76 -20.99
CA GLU A 126 -11.46 -26.93 -22.43
C GLU A 126 -10.55 -28.09 -22.80
N ILE A 127 -9.40 -28.23 -22.16
CA ILE A 127 -8.47 -29.34 -22.38
C ILE A 127 -9.11 -30.66 -21.97
N SER A 128 -9.73 -30.71 -20.79
CA SER A 128 -10.42 -31.91 -20.30
C SER A 128 -11.56 -32.33 -21.25
N ALA A 129 -12.34 -31.37 -21.74
CA ALA A 129 -13.40 -31.64 -22.69
C ALA A 129 -12.86 -32.14 -24.04
N GLN A 130 -11.76 -31.59 -24.51
CA GLN A 130 -11.10 -32.00 -25.76
C GLN A 130 -10.51 -33.41 -25.63
N GLU A 131 -9.83 -33.71 -24.52
CA GLU A 131 -9.29 -35.03 -24.25
C GLU A 131 -10.41 -36.08 -24.19
N LYS A 132 -11.50 -35.76 -23.50
CA LYS A 132 -12.69 -36.64 -23.43
C LYS A 132 -13.29 -36.87 -24.81
N LYS A 133 -13.39 -35.83 -25.64
CA LYS A 133 -13.89 -35.94 -27.01
C LYS A 133 -12.98 -36.83 -27.86
N GLU A 134 -11.68 -36.69 -27.77
CA GLU A 134 -10.72 -37.54 -28.48
C GLU A 134 -10.82 -39.00 -28.07
N VAL A 135 -10.98 -39.27 -26.77
CA VAL A 135 -11.20 -40.63 -26.26
C VAL A 135 -12.53 -41.20 -26.76
N ASP A 136 -13.60 -40.41 -26.74
CA ASP A 136 -14.91 -40.83 -27.25
C ASP A 136 -14.86 -41.12 -28.76
N GLU A 137 -14.15 -40.36 -29.54
CA GLU A 137 -13.93 -40.58 -30.99
C GLU A 137 -13.12 -41.86 -31.24
N LEU A 138 -12.09 -42.13 -30.44
CA LEU A 138 -11.31 -43.36 -30.54
C LEU A 138 -12.14 -44.59 -30.16
N VAL A 139 -12.93 -44.51 -29.12
CA VAL A 139 -13.84 -45.58 -28.71
C VAL A 139 -14.88 -45.85 -29.81
N SER A 140 -15.47 -44.80 -30.35
CA SER A 140 -16.43 -44.89 -31.46
C SER A 140 -15.83 -45.51 -32.72
N TYR A 141 -14.61 -45.09 -33.06
CA TYR A 141 -13.86 -45.67 -34.19
C TYR A 141 -13.58 -47.20 -34.01
N LYS A 142 -13.12 -47.58 -32.85
CA LYS A 142 -12.89 -49.02 -32.49
C LYS A 142 -14.17 -49.84 -32.56
N TYR A 143 -15.26 -49.26 -32.08
CA TYR A 143 -16.57 -49.92 -32.13
C TYR A 143 -17.07 -50.11 -33.56
N THR A 144 -16.98 -49.08 -34.39
CA THR A 144 -17.34 -49.12 -35.82
C THR A 144 -16.43 -50.10 -36.60
N SER A 145 -15.16 -50.11 -36.32
CA SER A 145 -14.18 -51.05 -36.91
C SER A 145 -14.47 -52.53 -36.57
N ARG A 146 -14.89 -52.81 -35.35
CA ARG A 146 -15.30 -54.14 -34.94
C ARG A 146 -16.61 -54.59 -35.60
N ALA A 147 -17.61 -53.70 -35.67
CA ALA A 147 -18.83 -53.96 -36.37
C ALA A 147 -18.64 -54.25 -37.86
N GLY A 148 -17.70 -53.58 -38.53
CA GLY A 148 -17.32 -53.80 -39.91
C GLY A 148 -16.57 -55.14 -40.15
N SER A 149 -15.89 -55.68 -39.13
CA SER A 149 -15.21 -56.99 -39.23
C SER A 149 -16.11 -58.17 -38.94
N GLU A 150 -17.27 -57.96 -38.32
CA GLU A 150 -18.26 -59.00 -38.03
C GLU A 150 -19.26 -59.24 -39.18
N GLU A 151 -19.37 -58.32 -40.13
CA GLU A 151 -20.18 -58.44 -41.34
C GLU A 151 -19.52 -59.17 -42.48
N VAL A 152 -18.31 -59.62 -42.34
CA VAL A 152 -17.57 -60.43 -43.32
C VAL A 152 -17.46 -61.86 -42.83
#